data_b92029beb5357c8552cb20262e59f2d3
#
_entry.id   b92029beb5357c8552cb20262e59f2d3
#
_cell.length_a   1.000
_cell.length_b   1.000
_cell.length_c   1.000
_cell.angle_alpha   90.00
_cell.angle_beta   90.00
_cell.angle_gamma   90.00
#
_symmetry.space_group_name_H-M   'P 1'
#
loop_
_entity.id
_entity.type
_entity.pdbx_description
1 polymer ?
#
loop_
_entity_poly.entity_id
_entity_poly.type
_entity_poly.pdbx_seq_one_letter_code
_entity_poly.pdbx_strand_id
1 'polypeptide(L)'
;MRGRNIALAAAYTTLENGYKAYRSRVKEKLGEEAEEAIYKNIKKEKKEVVDKNGELKAKEVPTAHLDRDSNPYSALYSCGNRGWETNAILNYDYLMTQQAYLNHKLQAQGFLFLSDVYDTLGFDASMLGADKVRASHILGWIYDPNDSSRDNYVSFGLTTKNNICKPNVQKQIDSNEPNFWLEFNCDGDILNLSKDPAKKTFSSYAKAGCC
;
A
#
# COMPACT_ATOMS: atom_id res chain seq x y z
N MET A 1 -29.59 7.72 19.48
CA MET A 1 -28.42 7.73 18.58
C MET A 1 -27.61 9.05 18.58
N ARG A 2 -28.20 10.22 18.88
CA ARG A 2 -27.47 11.52 18.90
C ARG A 2 -26.32 11.61 19.92
N GLY A 3 -26.45 11.02 21.12
CA GLY A 3 -25.43 11.13 22.17
C GLY A 3 -24.09 10.43 21.86
N ARG A 4 -24.12 9.30 21.15
CA ARG A 4 -22.89 8.57 20.76
C ARG A 4 -22.03 9.35 19.76
N ASN A 5 -22.65 10.05 18.82
CA ASN A 5 -21.91 10.83 17.81
C ASN A 5 -21.26 12.08 18.42
N ILE A 6 -21.88 12.68 19.43
CA ILE A 6 -21.32 13.84 20.15
C ILE A 6 -20.10 13.41 20.98
N ALA A 7 -20.18 12.27 21.68
CA ALA A 7 -19.05 11.74 22.45
C ALA A 7 -17.87 11.34 21.56
N LEU A 8 -18.15 10.76 20.39
CA LEU A 8 -17.12 10.39 19.40
C LEU A 8 -16.44 11.64 18.80
N ALA A 9 -17.23 12.66 18.47
CA ALA A 9 -16.71 13.94 17.96
C ALA A 9 -15.84 14.64 19.00
N ALA A 10 -16.27 14.68 20.27
CA ALA A 10 -15.49 15.25 21.37
C ALA A 10 -14.17 14.49 21.61
N ALA A 11 -14.20 13.15 21.55
CA ALA A 11 -12.99 12.32 21.66
C ALA A 11 -12.03 12.58 20.49
N TYR A 12 -12.54 12.72 19.27
CA TYR A 12 -11.75 13.05 18.08
C TYR A 12 -11.07 14.42 18.21
N THR A 13 -11.82 15.43 18.64
CA THR A 13 -11.31 16.80 18.87
C THR A 13 -10.23 16.81 19.96
N THR A 14 -10.41 16.03 21.02
CA THR A 14 -9.41 15.90 22.10
C THR A 14 -8.13 15.24 21.60
N LEU A 15 -8.26 14.18 20.80
CA LEU A 15 -7.12 13.49 20.19
C LEU A 15 -6.37 14.41 19.22
N GLU A 16 -7.09 15.14 18.38
CA GLU A 16 -6.50 16.08 17.41
C GLU A 16 -5.76 17.22 18.12
N ASN A 17 -6.34 17.77 19.17
CA ASN A 17 -5.71 18.82 19.97
C ASN A 17 -4.48 18.29 20.72
N GLY A 18 -4.54 17.08 21.26
CA GLY A 18 -3.40 16.40 21.87
C GLY A 18 -2.27 16.18 20.89
N TYR A 19 -2.59 15.78 19.67
CA TYR A 19 -1.63 15.58 18.61
C TYR A 19 -0.98 16.89 18.13
N LYS A 20 -1.77 17.96 17.96
CA LYS A 20 -1.26 19.30 17.62
C LYS A 20 -0.32 19.83 18.71
N ALA A 21 -0.68 19.66 19.99
CA ALA A 21 0.15 20.05 21.12
C ALA A 21 1.45 19.23 21.23
N TYR A 22 1.40 17.95 20.87
CA TYR A 22 2.60 17.11 20.77
C TYR A 22 3.53 17.59 19.65
N ARG A 23 3.02 17.83 18.44
CA ARG A 23 3.81 18.35 17.31
C ARG A 23 4.46 19.71 17.64
N SER A 24 3.72 20.61 18.28
CA SER A 24 4.26 21.93 18.70
C SER A 24 5.46 21.77 19.67
N ARG A 25 5.36 20.84 20.63
CA ARG A 25 6.48 20.55 21.55
C ARG A 25 7.70 19.93 20.85
N VAL A 26 7.45 19.08 19.84
CA VAL A 26 8.54 18.50 19.04
C VAL A 26 9.23 19.58 18.22
N LYS A 27 8.47 20.48 17.56
CA LYS A 27 9.01 21.64 16.83
C LYS A 27 9.84 22.56 17.72
N GLU A 28 9.35 22.83 18.93
CA GLU A 28 10.05 23.69 19.90
C GLU A 28 11.38 23.08 20.36
N LYS A 29 11.43 21.76 20.54
CA LYS A 29 12.62 21.07 21.05
C LYS A 29 13.66 20.71 19.98
N LEU A 30 13.23 20.33 18.81
CA LEU A 30 14.07 19.76 17.75
C LEU A 30 14.19 20.66 16.51
N GLY A 31 13.37 21.70 16.41
CA GLY A 31 13.26 22.54 15.22
C GLY A 31 12.24 22.03 14.21
N GLU A 32 11.81 22.90 13.32
CA GLU A 32 10.75 22.61 12.35
C GLU A 32 11.16 21.57 11.32
N GLU A 33 12.41 21.65 10.81
CA GLU A 33 12.96 20.67 9.85
C GLU A 33 13.06 19.26 10.42
N ALA A 34 13.47 19.15 11.70
CA ALA A 34 13.60 17.86 12.36
C ALA A 34 12.21 17.24 12.64
N GLU A 35 11.22 18.06 13.05
CA GLU A 35 9.84 17.61 13.22
C GLU A 35 9.24 17.14 11.91
N GLU A 36 9.43 17.89 10.82
CA GLU A 36 8.94 17.49 9.49
C GLU A 36 9.60 16.21 8.98
N ALA A 37 10.90 16.04 9.24
CA ALA A 37 11.63 14.81 8.91
C ALA A 37 11.09 13.60 9.68
N ILE A 38 10.78 13.75 10.96
CA ILE A 38 10.18 12.71 11.80
C ILE A 38 8.74 12.42 11.34
N TYR A 39 7.92 13.47 11.12
CA TYR A 39 6.53 13.33 10.74
C TYR A 39 6.35 12.69 9.35
N LYS A 40 7.18 13.08 8.38
CA LYS A 40 7.16 12.56 7.01
C LYS A 40 8.06 11.34 6.82
N ASN A 41 8.74 10.89 7.88
CA ASN A 41 9.79 9.85 7.82
C ASN A 41 10.81 10.12 6.70
N ILE A 42 11.29 11.38 6.63
CA ILE A 42 12.22 11.81 5.59
C ILE A 42 13.62 11.31 5.94
N LYS A 43 14.14 10.40 5.13
CA LYS A 43 15.55 9.97 5.18
C LYS A 43 16.33 10.73 4.10
N LYS A 44 17.55 11.14 4.42
CA LYS A 44 18.46 11.72 3.43
C LYS A 44 19.15 10.60 2.67
N GLU A 45 18.86 10.46 1.40
CA GLU A 45 19.54 9.53 0.51
C GLU A 45 20.57 10.26 -0.35
N LYS A 46 21.75 9.67 -0.50
CA LYS A 46 22.76 10.17 -1.42
C LYS A 46 22.38 9.72 -2.83
N LYS A 47 21.93 10.65 -3.66
CA LYS A 47 21.69 10.41 -5.10
C LYS A 47 22.80 11.09 -5.91
N GLU A 48 23.31 10.36 -6.89
CA GLU A 48 24.20 10.94 -7.89
C GLU A 48 23.40 11.80 -8.83
N VAL A 49 23.66 13.09 -8.83
CA VAL A 49 23.00 14.07 -9.70
C VAL A 49 24.05 14.64 -10.65
N VAL A 50 23.74 14.65 -11.93
CA VAL A 50 24.59 15.30 -12.94
C VAL A 50 24.48 16.81 -12.77
N ASP A 51 25.58 17.47 -12.47
CA ASP A 51 25.65 18.93 -12.36
C ASP A 51 25.55 19.59 -13.75
N LYS A 52 25.33 20.90 -13.80
CA LYS A 52 25.22 21.70 -15.03
C LYS A 52 26.45 21.57 -15.95
N ASN A 53 27.56 21.06 -15.42
CA ASN A 53 28.81 20.81 -16.13
C ASN A 53 28.99 19.36 -16.57
N GLY A 54 27.98 18.48 -16.40
CA GLY A 54 28.06 17.07 -16.78
C GLY A 54 28.81 16.17 -15.78
N GLU A 55 29.21 16.68 -14.62
CA GLU A 55 29.88 15.89 -13.59
C GLU A 55 28.90 15.25 -12.62
N LEU A 56 29.13 13.96 -12.26
CA LEU A 56 28.37 13.25 -11.23
C LEU A 56 28.79 13.74 -9.84
N LYS A 57 27.87 14.37 -9.14
CA LYS A 57 28.06 14.76 -7.72
C LYS A 57 27.03 14.09 -6.85
N ALA A 58 27.49 13.49 -5.75
CA ALA A 58 26.61 12.95 -4.73
C ALA A 58 25.92 14.09 -3.99
N LYS A 59 24.59 14.20 -4.14
CA LYS A 59 23.76 15.16 -3.44
C LYS A 59 22.83 14.44 -2.46
N GLU A 60 22.80 14.90 -1.22
CA GLU A 60 21.80 14.42 -0.27
C GLU A 60 20.43 14.99 -0.64
N VAL A 61 19.51 14.11 -1.04
CA VAL A 61 18.14 14.44 -1.37
C VAL A 61 17.24 13.92 -0.26
N PRO A 62 16.40 14.77 0.38
CA PRO A 62 15.42 14.30 1.32
C PRO A 62 14.37 13.47 0.60
N THR A 63 14.23 12.21 0.99
CA THR A 63 13.25 11.28 0.43
C THR A 63 12.28 10.90 1.53
N ALA A 64 10.99 11.19 1.33
CA ALA A 64 9.95 10.74 2.26
C ALA A 64 9.73 9.23 2.07
N HIS A 65 10.06 8.47 3.11
CA HIS A 65 9.74 7.05 3.17
C HIS A 65 8.62 6.89 4.20
N LEU A 66 7.44 6.45 3.75
CA LEU A 66 6.50 5.80 4.66
C LEU A 66 7.20 4.57 5.22
N ASP A 67 7.18 4.43 6.56
CA ASP A 67 7.65 3.21 7.17
C ASP A 67 6.86 2.03 6.56
N ARG A 68 7.58 1.12 5.89
CA ARG A 68 6.94 -0.01 5.19
C ARG A 68 6.11 -0.87 6.13
N ASP A 69 6.54 -0.97 7.40
CA ASP A 69 5.82 -1.77 8.39
C ASP A 69 4.50 -1.13 8.82
N SER A 70 4.41 0.20 8.81
CA SER A 70 3.18 0.94 9.16
C SER A 70 2.30 1.25 7.95
N ASN A 71 2.80 1.08 6.72
CA ASN A 71 2.04 1.32 5.51
C ASN A 71 1.00 0.20 5.29
N PRO A 72 -0.33 0.49 5.30
CA PRO A 72 -1.35 -0.52 5.06
C PRO A 72 -1.31 -1.13 3.66
N TYR A 73 -0.65 -0.45 2.71
CA TYR A 73 -0.52 -0.88 1.32
C TYR A 73 0.77 -1.67 1.04
N SER A 74 1.48 -2.14 2.07
CA SER A 74 2.70 -2.91 1.89
C SER A 74 2.77 -4.10 2.84
N ALA A 75 3.40 -5.20 2.39
CA ALA A 75 3.64 -6.39 3.20
C ALA A 75 4.93 -7.09 2.76
N LEU A 76 5.61 -7.73 3.71
CA LEU A 76 6.81 -8.52 3.44
C LEU A 76 6.42 -9.97 3.17
N TYR A 77 6.57 -10.41 1.92
CA TYR A 77 6.46 -11.83 1.55
C TYR A 77 7.74 -12.56 1.95
N SER A 78 7.61 -13.55 2.84
CA SER A 78 8.72 -14.25 3.47
C SER A 78 8.35 -15.70 3.85
N CYS A 79 9.21 -16.39 4.58
CA CYS A 79 9.13 -17.83 4.87
C CYS A 79 7.84 -18.32 5.55
N GLY A 80 6.99 -17.45 6.05
CA GLY A 80 5.67 -17.81 6.60
C GLY A 80 4.54 -17.83 5.56
N ASN A 81 4.79 -17.26 4.38
CA ASN A 81 3.77 -17.11 3.35
C ASN A 81 3.58 -18.37 2.50
N ARG A 82 2.39 -18.50 1.90
CA ARG A 82 2.08 -19.61 0.99
C ARG A 82 2.96 -19.55 -0.25
N GLY A 83 3.51 -20.71 -0.63
CA GLY A 83 4.33 -20.84 -1.84
C GLY A 83 5.71 -20.22 -1.74
N TRP A 84 6.12 -19.77 -0.55
CA TRP A 84 7.48 -19.25 -0.37
C TRP A 84 8.53 -20.37 -0.43
N GLU A 85 9.62 -20.07 -1.11
CA GLU A 85 10.77 -20.93 -1.31
C GLU A 85 12.07 -20.16 -1.00
N THR A 86 13.18 -20.88 -0.81
CA THR A 86 14.50 -20.26 -0.62
C THR A 86 15.12 -19.70 -1.91
N ASN A 87 14.42 -19.85 -3.03
CA ASN A 87 14.85 -19.39 -4.36
C ASN A 87 14.04 -18.17 -4.79
N ALA A 88 14.71 -17.05 -5.02
CA ALA A 88 14.09 -15.77 -5.37
C ALA A 88 13.32 -15.83 -6.70
N ILE A 89 13.80 -16.59 -7.69
CA ILE A 89 13.14 -16.74 -9.01
C ILE A 89 11.79 -17.42 -8.82
N LEU A 90 11.73 -18.54 -8.05
CA LEU A 90 10.50 -19.27 -7.80
C LEU A 90 9.47 -18.41 -7.06
N ASN A 91 9.92 -17.63 -6.09
CA ASN A 91 9.06 -16.70 -5.37
C ASN A 91 8.51 -15.59 -6.28
N TYR A 92 9.34 -15.03 -7.14
CA TYR A 92 8.91 -14.05 -8.12
C TYR A 92 7.86 -14.62 -9.08
N ASP A 93 8.10 -15.80 -9.65
CA ASP A 93 7.17 -16.47 -10.57
C ASP A 93 5.83 -16.82 -9.87
N TYR A 94 5.91 -17.30 -8.64
CA TYR A 94 4.72 -17.55 -7.82
C TYR A 94 3.93 -16.26 -7.61
N LEU A 95 4.57 -15.18 -7.18
CA LEU A 95 3.91 -13.89 -6.96
C LEU A 95 3.28 -13.34 -8.23
N MET A 96 3.96 -13.42 -9.38
CA MET A 96 3.40 -12.98 -10.67
C MET A 96 2.20 -13.83 -11.11
N THR A 97 2.23 -15.14 -10.82
CA THR A 97 1.10 -16.04 -11.08
C THR A 97 -0.11 -15.69 -10.20
N GLN A 98 0.12 -15.44 -8.90
CA GLN A 98 -0.95 -15.02 -8.00
C GLN A 98 -1.51 -13.63 -8.38
N GLN A 99 -0.66 -12.71 -8.78
CA GLN A 99 -1.10 -11.40 -9.27
C GLN A 99 -2.01 -11.54 -10.52
N ALA A 100 -1.66 -12.40 -11.45
CA ALA A 100 -2.48 -12.67 -12.64
C ALA A 100 -3.84 -13.30 -12.24
N TYR A 101 -3.84 -14.27 -11.34
CA TYR A 101 -5.08 -14.88 -10.81
C TYR A 101 -5.99 -13.84 -10.15
N LEU A 102 -5.44 -12.97 -9.30
CA LEU A 102 -6.20 -11.91 -8.63
C LEU A 102 -6.75 -10.86 -9.61
N ASN A 103 -6.02 -10.57 -10.69
CA ASN A 103 -6.50 -9.73 -11.77
C ASN A 103 -7.71 -10.34 -12.49
N HIS A 104 -7.70 -11.65 -12.78
CA HIS A 104 -8.87 -12.35 -13.32
C HIS A 104 -10.04 -12.32 -12.34
N LYS A 105 -9.79 -12.53 -11.04
CA LYS A 105 -10.82 -12.45 -9.99
C LYS A 105 -11.43 -11.05 -9.92
N LEU A 106 -10.60 -9.98 -9.96
CA LEU A 106 -11.05 -8.59 -9.98
C LEU A 106 -11.95 -8.29 -11.18
N GLN A 107 -11.55 -8.71 -12.38
CA GLN A 107 -12.36 -8.53 -13.60
C GLN A 107 -13.68 -9.30 -13.55
N ALA A 108 -13.68 -10.51 -13.01
CA ALA A 108 -14.89 -11.35 -12.92
C ALA A 108 -15.88 -10.84 -11.87
N GLN A 109 -15.40 -10.32 -10.74
CA GLN A 109 -16.23 -9.89 -9.62
C GLN A 109 -16.56 -8.40 -9.63
N GLY A 110 -15.80 -7.59 -10.37
CA GLY A 110 -15.90 -6.13 -10.39
C GLY A 110 -15.23 -5.44 -9.21
N PHE A 111 -14.80 -6.17 -8.21
CA PHE A 111 -14.07 -5.64 -7.04
C PHE A 111 -13.22 -6.72 -6.39
N LEU A 112 -12.23 -6.30 -5.59
CA LEU A 112 -11.39 -7.18 -4.80
C LEU A 112 -10.95 -6.47 -3.53
N PHE A 113 -11.02 -7.13 -2.38
CA PHE A 113 -10.49 -6.60 -1.13
C PHE A 113 -9.01 -6.95 -0.96
N LEU A 114 -8.28 -6.11 -0.25
CA LEU A 114 -6.87 -6.40 0.10
C LEU A 114 -6.76 -7.66 0.99
N SER A 115 -7.78 -7.97 1.79
CA SER A 115 -7.87 -9.22 2.54
C SER A 115 -7.86 -10.46 1.64
N ASP A 116 -8.51 -10.42 0.46
CA ASP A 116 -8.47 -11.52 -0.50
C ASP A 116 -7.05 -11.78 -1.02
N VAL A 117 -6.26 -10.71 -1.20
CA VAL A 117 -4.84 -10.80 -1.58
C VAL A 117 -4.02 -11.42 -0.47
N TYR A 118 -4.23 -10.98 0.77
CA TYR A 118 -3.54 -11.53 1.93
C TYR A 118 -3.85 -13.01 2.13
N ASP A 119 -5.12 -13.40 2.02
CA ASP A 119 -5.53 -14.81 2.11
C ASP A 119 -4.91 -15.67 1.00
N THR A 120 -4.85 -15.13 -0.23
CA THR A 120 -4.25 -15.83 -1.38
C THR A 120 -2.76 -16.07 -1.18
N LEU A 121 -2.03 -15.09 -0.66
CA LEU A 121 -0.59 -15.17 -0.40
C LEU A 121 -0.25 -15.81 0.96
N GLY A 122 -1.25 -16.15 1.78
CA GLY A 122 -1.06 -16.80 3.08
C GLY A 122 -0.46 -15.86 4.13
N PHE A 123 -0.81 -14.57 4.10
CA PHE A 123 -0.50 -13.67 5.20
C PHE A 123 -1.47 -13.91 6.36
N ASP A 124 -0.94 -14.09 7.55
CA ASP A 124 -1.74 -14.18 8.76
C ASP A 124 -1.67 -12.90 9.61
N ALA A 125 -2.54 -12.83 10.63
CA ALA A 125 -2.63 -11.65 11.49
C ALA A 125 -1.34 -11.39 12.29
N SER A 126 -0.54 -12.42 12.56
CA SER A 126 0.74 -12.27 13.29
C SER A 126 1.81 -11.61 12.44
N MET A 127 1.76 -11.83 11.12
CA MET A 127 2.69 -11.22 10.14
C MET A 127 2.35 -9.76 9.84
N LEU A 128 1.05 -9.45 9.76
CA LEU A 128 0.56 -8.15 9.33
C LEU A 128 0.35 -7.16 10.46
N GLY A 129 -0.02 -7.65 11.64
CA GLY A 129 -0.52 -6.85 12.75
C GLY A 129 -2.01 -6.48 12.61
N ALA A 130 -2.66 -6.23 13.74
CA ALA A 130 -4.12 -6.06 13.83
C ALA A 130 -4.66 -4.89 12.99
N ASP A 131 -3.91 -3.79 12.87
CA ASP A 131 -4.35 -2.60 12.13
C ASP A 131 -4.35 -2.83 10.61
N LYS A 132 -3.33 -3.51 10.07
CA LYS A 132 -3.30 -3.88 8.64
C LYS A 132 -4.40 -4.90 8.31
N VAL A 133 -4.62 -5.89 9.16
CA VAL A 133 -5.72 -6.86 8.99
C VAL A 133 -7.07 -6.13 8.97
N ARG A 134 -7.31 -5.22 9.90
CA ARG A 134 -8.55 -4.44 9.92
C ARG A 134 -8.70 -3.57 8.68
N ALA A 135 -7.63 -2.89 8.26
CA ALA A 135 -7.62 -2.06 7.07
C ALA A 135 -7.86 -2.88 5.79
N SER A 136 -7.33 -4.10 5.69
CA SER A 136 -7.47 -4.93 4.49
C SER A 136 -8.92 -5.32 4.15
N HIS A 137 -9.82 -5.32 5.13
CA HIS A 137 -11.24 -5.61 4.90
C HIS A 137 -12.05 -4.45 4.31
N ILE A 138 -11.46 -3.27 4.22
CA ILE A 138 -12.09 -2.09 3.64
C ILE A 138 -11.32 -1.55 2.43
N LEU A 139 -10.01 -1.79 2.37
CA LEU A 139 -9.15 -1.40 1.27
C LEU A 139 -9.24 -2.42 0.13
N GLY A 140 -9.12 -1.94 -1.12
CA GLY A 140 -9.15 -2.84 -2.27
C GLY A 140 -9.16 -2.14 -3.61
N TRP A 141 -9.67 -2.82 -4.60
CA TRP A 141 -9.77 -2.39 -5.99
C TRP A 141 -11.21 -2.51 -6.49
N ILE A 142 -11.59 -1.58 -7.36
CA ILE A 142 -12.83 -1.63 -8.13
C ILE A 142 -12.46 -1.70 -9.61
N TYR A 143 -13.02 -2.65 -10.34
CA TYR A 143 -12.87 -2.77 -11.78
C TYR A 143 -13.98 -1.99 -12.48
N ASP A 144 -13.61 -0.88 -13.11
CA ASP A 144 -14.50 -0.10 -13.99
C ASP A 144 -13.72 0.33 -15.24
N PRO A 145 -13.83 -0.39 -16.35
CA PRO A 145 -13.08 -0.11 -17.56
C PRO A 145 -13.42 1.27 -18.18
N ASN A 146 -14.51 1.90 -17.75
CA ASN A 146 -14.91 3.23 -18.20
C ASN A 146 -14.32 4.37 -17.36
N ASP A 147 -13.77 4.06 -16.18
CA ASP A 147 -13.12 5.02 -15.30
C ASP A 147 -11.60 5.01 -15.52
N SER A 148 -11.11 5.94 -16.35
CA SER A 148 -9.68 6.09 -16.65
C SER A 148 -8.86 6.62 -15.47
N SER A 149 -9.48 7.05 -14.37
CA SER A 149 -8.79 7.52 -13.16
C SER A 149 -8.27 6.37 -12.30
N ARG A 150 -8.71 5.14 -12.58
CA ARG A 150 -8.33 3.93 -11.85
C ARG A 150 -7.33 3.09 -12.64
N ASP A 151 -6.50 2.36 -11.94
CA ASP A 151 -5.57 1.42 -12.57
C ASP A 151 -6.29 0.21 -13.19
N ASN A 152 -7.45 -0.19 -12.63
CA ASN A 152 -8.24 -1.34 -13.07
C ASN A 152 -7.50 -2.69 -13.04
N TYR A 153 -6.42 -2.77 -12.25
CA TYR A 153 -5.64 -3.99 -12.06
C TYR A 153 -4.97 -4.02 -10.67
N VAL A 154 -4.70 -5.23 -10.20
CA VAL A 154 -3.91 -5.48 -9.00
C VAL A 154 -2.43 -5.50 -9.36
N SER A 155 -1.62 -4.76 -8.62
CA SER A 155 -0.15 -4.82 -8.72
C SER A 155 0.47 -5.07 -7.35
N PHE A 156 1.48 -5.92 -7.33
CA PHE A 156 2.31 -6.17 -6.14
C PHE A 156 3.53 -5.25 -6.06
N GLY A 157 3.65 -4.31 -7.01
CA GLY A 157 4.77 -3.37 -7.05
C GLY A 157 6.10 -3.96 -7.54
N LEU A 158 6.10 -5.18 -8.06
CA LEU A 158 7.32 -5.87 -8.53
C LEU A 158 7.69 -5.49 -9.97
N THR A 159 6.71 -5.03 -10.75
CA THR A 159 6.88 -4.65 -12.16
C THR A 159 6.56 -3.17 -12.37
N THR A 160 7.00 -2.65 -13.51
CA THR A 160 6.58 -1.36 -14.05
C THR A 160 5.18 -1.47 -14.67
N LYS A 161 4.59 -0.33 -15.07
CA LYS A 161 3.30 -0.30 -15.80
C LYS A 161 3.30 -1.12 -17.10
N ASN A 162 4.46 -1.37 -17.69
CA ASN A 162 4.63 -2.17 -18.91
C ASN A 162 4.94 -3.66 -18.60
N ASN A 163 4.67 -4.13 -17.38
CA ASN A 163 4.97 -5.49 -16.91
C ASN A 163 6.45 -5.88 -16.99
N ILE A 164 7.36 -4.91 -17.01
CA ILE A 164 8.81 -5.17 -16.97
C ILE A 164 9.23 -5.23 -15.49
N CYS A 165 10.00 -6.26 -15.12
CA CYS A 165 10.57 -6.38 -13.78
C CYS A 165 11.33 -5.10 -13.38
N LYS A 166 11.07 -4.58 -12.20
CA LYS A 166 11.78 -3.38 -11.71
C LYS A 166 13.26 -3.69 -11.50
N PRO A 167 14.19 -2.77 -11.79
CA PRO A 167 15.64 -3.02 -11.67
C PRO A 167 16.08 -3.45 -10.26
N ASN A 168 15.45 -2.93 -9.20
CA ASN A 168 15.72 -3.34 -7.82
C ASN A 168 15.24 -4.77 -7.53
N VAL A 169 14.11 -5.18 -8.12
CA VAL A 169 13.58 -6.55 -8.01
C VAL A 169 14.46 -7.51 -8.82
N GLN A 170 14.89 -7.12 -10.02
CA GLN A 170 15.83 -7.92 -10.82
C GLN A 170 17.14 -8.15 -10.06
N LYS A 171 17.71 -7.10 -9.47
CA LYS A 171 18.93 -7.22 -8.66
C LYS A 171 18.74 -8.17 -7.47
N GLN A 172 17.57 -8.14 -6.85
CA GLN A 172 17.22 -9.03 -5.74
C GLN A 172 17.13 -10.49 -6.20
N ILE A 173 16.54 -10.74 -7.38
CA ILE A 173 16.50 -12.06 -8.00
C ILE A 173 17.93 -12.54 -8.32
N ASP A 174 18.76 -11.70 -8.91
CA ASP A 174 20.15 -12.03 -9.30
C ASP A 174 21.02 -12.35 -8.07
N SER A 175 20.76 -11.73 -6.92
CA SER A 175 21.42 -12.02 -5.64
C SER A 175 20.77 -13.16 -4.84
N ASN A 176 19.73 -13.77 -5.36
CA ASN A 176 18.92 -14.82 -4.72
C ASN A 176 18.40 -14.41 -3.33
N GLU A 177 17.93 -13.17 -3.19
CA GLU A 177 17.26 -12.69 -1.98
C GLU A 177 15.76 -13.10 -2.02
N PRO A 178 15.32 -14.10 -1.22
CA PRO A 178 14.02 -14.75 -1.43
C PRO A 178 12.83 -13.95 -0.90
N ASN A 179 13.04 -12.93 -0.07
CA ASN A 179 11.98 -12.17 0.57
C ASN A 179 11.64 -10.91 -0.22
N PHE A 180 10.38 -10.72 -0.59
CA PHE A 180 9.93 -9.57 -1.40
C PHE A 180 9.05 -8.61 -0.59
N TRP A 181 9.37 -7.32 -0.63
CA TRP A 181 8.45 -6.28 -0.22
C TRP A 181 7.42 -6.04 -1.33
N LEU A 182 6.16 -6.29 -1.00
CA LEU A 182 5.03 -6.05 -1.89
C LEU A 182 4.46 -4.66 -1.60
N GLU A 183 4.11 -3.93 -2.64
CA GLU A 183 3.48 -2.62 -2.59
C GLU A 183 2.22 -2.65 -3.45
N PHE A 184 1.06 -2.59 -2.80
CA PHE A 184 -0.24 -2.75 -3.44
C PHE A 184 -0.78 -1.40 -3.93
N ASN A 185 -1.25 -1.35 -5.17
CA ASN A 185 -1.85 -0.17 -5.81
C ASN A 185 -3.36 -0.05 -5.52
N CYS A 186 -3.80 -0.26 -4.29
CA CYS A 186 -5.21 -0.20 -3.94
C CYS A 186 -5.84 1.16 -4.28
N ASP A 187 -7.09 1.15 -4.74
CA ASP A 187 -7.90 2.36 -4.97
C ASP A 187 -8.26 3.09 -3.66
N GLY A 188 -8.14 2.43 -2.51
CA GLY A 188 -8.46 2.94 -1.18
C GLY A 188 -9.62 2.22 -0.53
N ASP A 189 -10.42 2.93 0.29
CA ASP A 189 -11.61 2.40 0.96
C ASP A 189 -12.74 2.19 -0.05
N ILE A 190 -12.87 0.97 -0.56
CA ILE A 190 -13.88 0.62 -1.58
C ILE A 190 -15.30 0.51 -1.00
N LEU A 191 -15.48 0.37 0.32
CA LEU A 191 -16.79 0.40 0.95
C LEU A 191 -17.41 1.81 0.91
N ASN A 192 -16.60 2.84 1.09
CA ASN A 192 -17.06 4.23 1.02
C ASN A 192 -17.21 4.70 -0.43
N LEU A 193 -16.35 4.24 -1.35
CA LEU A 193 -16.48 4.52 -2.78
C LEU A 193 -17.80 4.00 -3.37
N SER A 194 -18.33 2.91 -2.82
CA SER A 194 -19.62 2.34 -3.23
C SER A 194 -20.84 3.16 -2.78
N LYS A 195 -20.67 4.04 -1.79
CA LYS A 195 -21.76 4.87 -1.22
C LYS A 195 -21.92 6.21 -1.93
N ASP A 196 -21.01 6.57 -2.82
CA ASP A 196 -21.12 7.78 -3.63
C ASP A 196 -22.18 7.58 -4.72
N PRO A 197 -23.31 8.34 -4.70
CA PRO A 197 -24.39 8.17 -5.68
C PRO A 197 -23.94 8.49 -7.12
N ALA A 198 -22.84 9.20 -7.31
CA ALA A 198 -22.23 9.43 -8.62
C ALA A 198 -21.42 8.22 -9.13
N LYS A 199 -21.08 7.27 -8.23
CA LYS A 199 -20.28 6.05 -8.52
C LYS A 199 -21.12 4.80 -8.25
N LYS A 200 -22.13 4.54 -9.07
CA LYS A 200 -23.15 3.45 -8.94
C LYS A 200 -22.60 2.01 -9.03
N THR A 201 -21.32 1.75 -8.85
CA THR A 201 -20.68 0.51 -9.28
C THR A 201 -20.93 -0.68 -8.35
N PHE A 202 -20.89 -0.52 -7.03
CA PHE A 202 -20.92 -1.67 -6.11
C PHE A 202 -22.30 -2.37 -6.03
N SER A 203 -23.40 -1.61 -6.06
CA SER A 203 -24.77 -2.16 -5.92
C SER A 203 -25.26 -2.94 -7.15
N SER A 204 -24.71 -2.67 -8.34
CA SER A 204 -25.08 -3.36 -9.57
C SER A 204 -24.39 -4.73 -9.70
N TYR A 205 -23.17 -4.85 -9.21
CA TYR A 205 -22.40 -6.11 -9.26
C TYR A 205 -22.83 -7.13 -8.21
N ALA A 206 -23.21 -6.68 -7.01
CA ALA A 206 -23.73 -7.57 -5.96
C ALA A 206 -25.07 -8.25 -6.34
N LYS A 207 -25.82 -7.69 -7.29
CA LYS A 207 -27.05 -8.29 -7.81
C LYS A 207 -26.85 -9.25 -8.98
N ALA A 208 -25.70 -9.20 -9.65
CA ALA A 208 -25.40 -10.06 -10.80
C ALA A 208 -24.75 -11.40 -10.39
N GLY A 209 -24.31 -11.55 -9.14
CA GLY A 209 -23.63 -12.75 -8.64
C GLY A 209 -24.52 -13.78 -7.96
N CYS A 210 -25.86 -13.62 -7.99
CA CYS A 210 -26.80 -14.62 -7.49
C CYS A 210 -27.65 -15.17 -8.66
N CYS A 211 -27.07 -16.08 -9.42
CA CYS A 211 -27.75 -17.09 -10.22
C CYS A 211 -26.93 -18.37 -10.20
#